data_5963174a3b2055d11243628bf1fe517f
#
_entry.id   5963174a3b2055d11243628bf1fe517f
#
_cell.length_a   1.000
_cell.length_b   1.000
_cell.length_c   1.000
_cell.angle_alpha   90.00
_cell.angle_beta   90.00
_cell.angle_gamma   90.00
#
_symmetry.space_group_name_H-M   'P 1'
#
loop_
_entity.id
_entity.type
_entity.pdbx_description
1 polymer ?
#
loop_
_entity_poly.entity_id
_entity_poly.type
_entity_poly.pdbx_seq_one_letter_code
_entity_poly.pdbx_strand_id
1 'polypeptide(L)'
;MTASRLKNASVAIEDLLKEYDIRLRPSFGSNNSWKSLFIVKIFILPVPLDEPLLLDIEIRLASFDSISEVNMDYTLTLYLNQYWRDDRLIFGNKTEEMTLTGEIIDKFWLPDTFFPNDKSAYLHDVTEKNKMIRLNGDGEILYGMRFTSTLACMMDLRRYPLDRQNCTVEVESYGYTQADVIMRWKNGRASILDLDKVQLPQFTITGYDTISYSIHLATGKRWIEREK
;
A
#
# COMPACT_ATOMS: atom_id res chain seq x y z
N MET A 1 -17.18 27.24 -2.93
CA MET A 1 -17.65 26.36 -1.84
C MET A 1 -18.09 27.23 -0.67
N THR A 2 -19.32 27.10 -0.20
CA THR A 2 -19.84 27.94 0.88
C THR A 2 -19.29 27.47 2.24
N ALA A 3 -19.06 28.40 3.17
CA ALA A 3 -18.57 28.13 4.53
C ALA A 3 -19.39 27.05 5.30
N SER A 4 -20.65 26.86 4.93
CA SER A 4 -21.54 25.82 5.46
C SER A 4 -21.09 24.41 5.06
N ARG A 5 -20.59 24.18 3.82
CA ARG A 5 -20.11 22.86 3.37
C ARG A 5 -18.80 22.45 4.07
N LEU A 6 -17.91 23.42 4.34
CA LEU A 6 -16.66 23.17 5.06
C LEU A 6 -16.89 22.82 6.52
N LYS A 7 -17.85 23.50 7.20
CA LYS A 7 -18.25 23.13 8.57
C LYS A 7 -18.85 21.71 8.63
N ASN A 8 -19.66 21.34 7.67
CA ASN A 8 -20.26 20.02 7.62
C ASN A 8 -19.21 18.93 7.38
N ALA A 9 -18.20 19.16 6.54
CA ALA A 9 -17.12 18.21 6.29
C ALA A 9 -16.22 18.00 7.52
N SER A 10 -15.85 19.09 8.21
CA SER A 10 -15.04 18.99 9.45
C SER A 10 -15.77 18.22 10.54
N VAL A 11 -17.05 18.51 10.74
CA VAL A 11 -17.89 17.80 11.73
C VAL A 11 -18.05 16.33 11.34
N ALA A 12 -18.24 16.02 10.07
CA ALA A 12 -18.35 14.64 9.60
C ALA A 12 -17.07 13.83 9.87
N ILE A 13 -15.89 14.42 9.63
CA ILE A 13 -14.61 13.77 9.94
C ILE A 13 -14.45 13.55 11.44
N GLU A 14 -14.78 14.56 12.26
CA GLU A 14 -14.70 14.44 13.71
C GLU A 14 -15.65 13.35 14.23
N ASP A 15 -16.85 13.26 13.68
CA ASP A 15 -17.82 12.23 14.06
C ASP A 15 -17.36 10.83 13.63
N LEU A 16 -16.80 10.66 12.43
CA LEU A 16 -16.23 9.39 11.97
C LEU A 16 -15.06 8.91 12.85
N LEU A 17 -14.26 9.84 13.36
CA LEU A 17 -13.07 9.52 14.17
C LEU A 17 -13.36 9.32 15.67
N LYS A 18 -14.55 9.63 16.17
CA LYS A 18 -14.89 9.52 17.60
C LYS A 18 -14.73 8.11 18.16
N GLU A 19 -15.16 7.10 17.40
CA GLU A 19 -15.10 5.68 17.78
C GLU A 19 -14.06 4.89 16.99
N TYR A 20 -13.25 5.60 16.18
CA TYR A 20 -12.27 4.99 15.30
C TYR A 20 -10.97 4.68 16.04
N ASP A 21 -10.65 3.41 16.22
CA ASP A 21 -9.36 2.99 16.78
C ASP A 21 -8.35 2.72 15.66
N ILE A 22 -7.41 3.64 15.49
CA ILE A 22 -6.33 3.56 14.51
C ILE A 22 -5.41 2.34 14.68
N ARG A 23 -5.35 1.76 15.88
CA ARG A 23 -4.48 0.61 16.17
C ARG A 23 -5.03 -0.69 15.61
N LEU A 24 -6.32 -0.72 15.30
CA LEU A 24 -7.01 -1.88 14.79
C LEU A 24 -7.13 -1.78 13.27
N ARG A 25 -6.69 -2.83 12.56
CA ARG A 25 -6.91 -2.93 11.11
C ARG A 25 -8.40 -2.95 10.78
N PRO A 26 -8.82 -2.50 9.59
CA PRO A 26 -10.18 -2.70 9.10
C PRO A 26 -10.58 -4.18 9.18
N SER A 27 -11.87 -4.42 9.44
CA SER A 27 -12.47 -5.76 9.63
C SER A 27 -11.96 -6.54 10.85
N PHE A 28 -11.14 -5.96 11.73
CA PHE A 28 -10.74 -6.60 12.97
C PHE A 28 -11.95 -6.75 13.91
N GLY A 29 -12.27 -7.97 14.31
CA GLY A 29 -13.42 -8.26 15.19
C GLY A 29 -14.79 -8.09 14.49
N SER A 30 -14.86 -8.01 13.17
CA SER A 30 -16.09 -7.77 12.42
C SER A 30 -17.12 -8.91 12.51
N ASN A 31 -16.69 -10.12 12.80
CA ASN A 31 -17.61 -11.22 13.10
C ASN A 31 -18.23 -10.99 14.47
N ASN A 32 -19.52 -10.66 14.51
CA ASN A 32 -20.37 -10.47 15.68
C ASN A 32 -20.40 -11.67 16.68
N SER A 33 -19.50 -12.62 16.56
CA SER A 33 -19.30 -13.76 17.44
C SER A 33 -18.92 -13.37 18.86
N TRP A 34 -18.38 -12.16 19.07
CA TRP A 34 -18.00 -11.68 20.40
C TRP A 34 -19.19 -11.47 21.34
N LYS A 35 -20.34 -11.06 20.81
CA LYS A 35 -21.55 -10.83 21.61
C LYS A 35 -22.19 -12.13 22.13
N SER A 36 -21.85 -13.26 21.51
CA SER A 36 -22.36 -14.58 21.91
C SER A 36 -21.46 -15.34 22.89
N LEU A 37 -20.19 -14.90 23.05
CA LEU A 37 -19.18 -15.67 23.80
C LEU A 37 -19.20 -15.43 25.32
N PHE A 38 -20.00 -14.48 25.84
CA PHE A 38 -20.06 -14.22 27.27
C PHE A 38 -20.88 -15.23 28.07
N ILE A 39 -21.50 -16.23 27.46
CA ILE A 39 -22.44 -17.14 28.14
C ILE A 39 -22.00 -18.61 28.20
N VAL A 40 -20.95 -19.05 27.49
CA VAL A 40 -20.56 -20.46 27.57
C VAL A 40 -19.14 -20.65 28.08
N LYS A 41 -19.09 -21.11 29.32
CA LYS A 41 -17.91 -21.64 30.01
C LYS A 41 -17.33 -22.84 29.25
N ILE A 42 -16.01 -22.78 28.99
CA ILE A 42 -15.12 -23.93 28.76
C ILE A 42 -15.49 -24.84 27.55
N PHE A 43 -15.11 -24.40 26.35
CA PHE A 43 -14.62 -25.30 25.29
C PHE A 43 -13.72 -24.46 24.38
N ILE A 44 -12.53 -24.99 24.06
CA ILE A 44 -11.60 -24.39 23.07
C ILE A 44 -12.28 -24.50 21.69
N LEU A 45 -13.09 -23.51 21.37
CA LEU A 45 -13.57 -23.33 20.02
C LEU A 45 -12.49 -22.57 19.23
N PRO A 46 -12.21 -22.95 17.98
CA PRO A 46 -11.31 -22.16 17.14
C PRO A 46 -11.86 -20.73 17.10
N VAL A 47 -11.00 -19.76 17.43
CA VAL A 47 -11.30 -18.36 17.26
C VAL A 47 -11.70 -18.17 15.80
N PRO A 48 -12.89 -17.60 15.47
CA PRO A 48 -13.21 -17.27 14.11
C PRO A 48 -12.08 -16.39 13.58
N LEU A 49 -11.36 -16.84 12.55
CA LEU A 49 -10.42 -15.96 11.87
C LEU A 49 -11.25 -14.86 11.22
N ASP A 50 -10.96 -13.62 11.59
CA ASP A 50 -11.48 -12.48 10.87
C ASP A 50 -11.07 -12.59 9.40
N GLU A 51 -11.92 -12.13 8.50
CA GLU A 51 -11.55 -12.10 7.10
C GLU A 51 -10.34 -11.17 6.90
N PRO A 52 -9.34 -11.63 6.13
CA PRO A 52 -8.18 -10.80 5.85
C PRO A 52 -8.58 -9.55 5.06
N LEU A 53 -7.97 -8.42 5.39
CA LEU A 53 -8.13 -7.21 4.62
C LEU A 53 -7.51 -7.37 3.24
N LEU A 54 -8.26 -7.08 2.20
CA LEU A 54 -7.74 -7.02 0.84
C LEU A 54 -7.12 -5.65 0.59
N LEU A 55 -5.83 -5.63 0.26
CA LEU A 55 -5.08 -4.43 -0.06
C LEU A 55 -4.63 -4.47 -1.52
N ASP A 56 -5.29 -3.68 -2.34
CA ASP A 56 -4.96 -3.56 -3.75
C ASP A 56 -3.86 -2.52 -3.97
N ILE A 57 -2.82 -2.89 -4.74
CA ILE A 57 -1.64 -2.07 -4.99
C ILE A 57 -1.59 -1.67 -6.47
N GLU A 58 -1.24 -0.41 -6.70
CA GLU A 58 -0.97 0.15 -8.01
C GLU A 58 0.27 1.05 -7.90
N ILE A 59 1.21 0.91 -8.81
CA ILE A 59 2.41 1.72 -8.88
C ILE A 59 2.41 2.51 -10.18
N ARG A 60 2.69 3.81 -10.08
CA ARG A 60 2.94 4.66 -11.24
C ARG A 60 4.38 5.13 -11.20
N LEU A 61 5.14 4.85 -12.25
CA LEU A 61 6.52 5.30 -12.35
C LEU A 61 6.57 6.77 -12.79
N ALA A 62 7.35 7.57 -12.06
CA ALA A 62 7.62 8.95 -12.41
C ALA A 62 8.94 9.10 -13.16
N SER A 63 10.01 8.47 -12.67
CA SER A 63 11.33 8.47 -13.28
C SER A 63 12.19 7.31 -12.82
N PHE A 64 13.15 6.92 -13.65
CA PHE A 64 14.36 6.23 -13.21
C PHE A 64 15.47 7.27 -13.09
N ASP A 65 16.03 7.42 -11.90
CA ASP A 65 16.98 8.49 -11.62
C ASP A 65 18.43 8.03 -11.86
N SER A 66 18.76 6.80 -11.47
CA SER A 66 20.08 6.22 -11.68
C SER A 66 20.06 4.70 -11.68
N ILE A 67 21.02 4.10 -12.39
CA ILE A 67 21.33 2.67 -12.32
C ILE A 67 22.83 2.60 -12.05
N SER A 68 23.23 1.84 -11.02
CA SER A 68 24.61 1.70 -10.60
C SER A 68 25.02 0.23 -10.60
N GLU A 69 25.82 -0.16 -11.58
CA GLU A 69 26.39 -1.51 -11.69
C GLU A 69 27.41 -1.76 -10.57
N VAL A 70 28.10 -0.71 -10.12
CA VAL A 70 29.10 -0.81 -9.05
C VAL A 70 28.46 -1.09 -7.71
N ASN A 71 27.35 -0.41 -7.44
CA ASN A 71 26.62 -0.57 -6.17
C ASN A 71 25.58 -1.70 -6.23
N MET A 72 25.35 -2.28 -7.41
CA MET A 72 24.30 -3.27 -7.63
C MET A 72 22.93 -2.76 -7.17
N ASP A 73 22.57 -1.57 -7.62
CA ASP A 73 21.30 -0.92 -7.27
C ASP A 73 20.80 0.01 -8.39
N TYR A 74 19.57 0.44 -8.23
CA TYR A 74 18.94 1.43 -9.10
C TYR A 74 18.01 2.31 -8.28
N THR A 75 17.87 3.56 -8.69
CA THR A 75 17.02 4.54 -8.01
C THR A 75 15.85 4.91 -8.91
N LEU A 76 14.68 4.92 -8.35
CA LEU A 76 13.46 5.33 -9.04
C LEU A 76 12.57 6.19 -8.14
N THR A 77 11.82 7.08 -8.79
CA THR A 77 10.76 7.85 -8.18
C THR A 77 9.42 7.27 -8.62
N LEU A 78 8.54 7.02 -7.67
CA LEU A 78 7.25 6.41 -7.94
C LEU A 78 6.11 7.02 -7.11
N TYR A 79 4.90 6.81 -7.59
CA TYR A 79 3.67 6.99 -6.83
C TYR A 79 3.16 5.59 -6.45
N LEU A 80 3.01 5.35 -5.16
CA LEU A 80 2.38 4.15 -4.62
C LEU A 80 0.94 4.47 -4.27
N ASN A 81 0.02 3.78 -4.87
CA ASN A 81 -1.40 3.85 -4.58
C ASN A 81 -1.84 2.55 -3.92
N GLN A 82 -2.47 2.65 -2.78
CA GLN A 82 -2.97 1.53 -2.00
C GLN A 82 -4.47 1.72 -1.79
N TYR A 83 -5.25 0.68 -2.08
CA TYR A 83 -6.71 0.71 -2.02
C TYR A 83 -7.20 -0.36 -1.08
N TRP A 84 -8.06 0.01 -0.15
CA TRP A 84 -8.76 -0.92 0.74
C TRP A 84 -10.11 -0.38 1.12
N ARG A 85 -10.87 -1.15 1.86
CA ARG A 85 -12.17 -0.75 2.39
C ARG A 85 -12.14 -0.79 3.92
N ASP A 86 -12.69 0.25 4.52
CA ASP A 86 -12.92 0.34 5.97
C ASP A 86 -14.38 0.71 6.25
N ASP A 87 -15.16 -0.26 6.68
CA ASP A 87 -16.58 -0.06 6.94
C ASP A 87 -16.86 0.90 8.11
N ARG A 88 -15.86 1.19 8.95
CA ARG A 88 -15.95 2.18 10.03
C ARG A 88 -15.97 3.62 9.51
N LEU A 89 -15.56 3.82 8.25
CA LEU A 89 -15.43 5.13 7.62
C LEU A 89 -16.51 5.40 6.58
N ILE A 90 -17.61 4.67 6.61
CA ILE A 90 -18.76 4.91 5.73
C ILE A 90 -19.51 6.16 6.21
N PHE A 91 -19.68 7.15 5.32
CA PHE A 91 -20.37 8.41 5.62
C PHE A 91 -21.43 8.80 4.60
N GLY A 92 -21.59 8.06 3.51
CA GLY A 92 -22.54 8.40 2.46
C GLY A 92 -22.57 7.39 1.32
N ASN A 93 -22.81 7.89 0.12
CA ASN A 93 -22.85 7.10 -1.09
C ASN A 93 -21.48 7.09 -1.80
N LYS A 94 -21.25 6.11 -2.68
CA LYS A 94 -20.00 5.98 -3.46
C LYS A 94 -19.64 7.23 -4.28
N THR A 95 -20.62 8.06 -4.64
CA THR A 95 -20.39 9.30 -5.38
C THR A 95 -19.89 10.46 -4.52
N GLU A 96 -19.97 10.32 -3.20
CA GLU A 96 -19.42 11.30 -2.27
C GLU A 96 -17.95 10.99 -2.01
N GLU A 97 -17.08 11.97 -2.24
CA GLU A 97 -15.64 11.81 -2.13
C GLU A 97 -15.07 12.92 -1.26
N MET A 98 -14.13 12.54 -0.39
CA MET A 98 -13.39 13.46 0.47
C MET A 98 -11.90 13.19 0.33
N THR A 99 -11.13 14.22 -0.05
CA THR A 99 -9.66 14.14 -0.12
C THR A 99 -9.06 14.83 1.10
N LEU A 100 -8.20 14.10 1.81
CA LEU A 100 -7.54 14.53 3.04
C LEU A 100 -6.02 14.54 2.80
N THR A 101 -5.37 15.57 3.32
CA THR A 101 -3.91 15.77 3.23
C THR A 101 -3.36 16.26 4.57
N GLY A 102 -2.04 16.28 4.72
CA GLY A 102 -1.39 16.81 5.92
C GLY A 102 -1.53 15.87 7.14
N GLU A 103 -1.56 16.45 8.32
CA GLU A 103 -1.53 15.72 9.60
C GLU A 103 -2.78 14.88 9.88
N ILE A 104 -3.90 15.19 9.24
CA ILE A 104 -5.13 14.44 9.47
C ILE A 104 -5.01 12.99 9.02
N ILE A 105 -4.13 12.71 8.05
CA ILE A 105 -3.86 11.34 7.56
C ILE A 105 -3.37 10.45 8.68
N ASP A 106 -2.61 11.00 9.63
CA ASP A 106 -2.00 10.26 10.73
C ASP A 106 -3.03 9.82 11.78
N LYS A 107 -4.31 10.20 11.63
CA LYS A 107 -5.44 9.74 12.43
C LYS A 107 -6.16 8.52 11.86
N PHE A 108 -5.78 8.07 10.67
CA PHE A 108 -6.35 6.90 10.02
C PHE A 108 -5.41 5.70 10.14
N TRP A 109 -5.98 4.51 10.16
CA TRP A 109 -5.20 3.31 10.00
C TRP A 109 -4.59 3.28 8.59
N LEU A 110 -3.31 3.01 8.50
CA LEU A 110 -2.57 2.91 7.25
C LEU A 110 -1.90 1.54 7.16
N PRO A 111 -1.82 0.95 5.95
CA PRO A 111 -1.03 -0.26 5.73
C PRO A 111 0.45 -0.02 6.08
N ASP A 112 1.08 -1.02 6.65
CA ASP A 112 2.50 -1.03 7.03
C ASP A 112 3.42 -1.49 5.90
N THR A 113 3.09 -1.11 4.70
CA THR A 113 3.77 -1.49 3.46
C THR A 113 5.22 -1.01 3.46
N PHE A 114 6.14 -1.92 3.12
CA PHE A 114 7.56 -1.61 2.97
C PHE A 114 8.15 -2.33 1.74
N PHE A 115 9.38 -1.98 1.37
CA PHE A 115 10.09 -2.52 0.23
C PHE A 115 11.30 -3.32 0.73
N PRO A 116 11.24 -4.68 0.76
CA PRO A 116 12.30 -5.51 1.34
C PRO A 116 13.67 -5.33 0.70
N ASN A 117 13.71 -4.94 -0.56
CA ASN A 117 14.97 -4.71 -1.28
C ASN A 117 15.40 -3.24 -1.34
N ASP A 118 14.81 -2.34 -0.54
CA ASP A 118 15.28 -0.97 -0.47
C ASP A 118 16.58 -0.85 0.31
N LYS A 119 17.45 0.05 -0.16
CA LYS A 119 18.67 0.46 0.54
C LYS A 119 18.50 1.81 1.20
N SER A 120 17.70 2.67 0.58
CA SER A 120 17.42 4.01 1.04
C SER A 120 16.17 4.53 0.34
N ALA A 121 15.26 5.11 1.10
CA ALA A 121 14.07 5.71 0.55
C ALA A 121 13.72 7.01 1.29
N TYR A 122 13.07 7.95 0.59
CA TYR A 122 12.55 9.14 1.21
C TYR A 122 11.23 9.59 0.56
N LEU A 123 10.31 10.02 1.41
CA LEU A 123 9.07 10.63 0.98
C LEU A 123 9.34 12.07 0.51
N HIS A 124 8.80 12.46 -0.64
CA HIS A 124 8.87 13.85 -1.09
C HIS A 124 8.01 14.75 -0.19
N ASP A 125 8.56 15.87 0.25
CA ASP A 125 7.94 16.77 1.24
C ASP A 125 8.01 18.27 0.90
N VAL A 126 8.36 18.59 -0.35
CA VAL A 126 8.37 19.98 -0.83
C VAL A 126 7.11 20.22 -1.68
N THR A 127 6.25 21.19 -1.33
CA THR A 127 6.22 22.09 -0.17
C THR A 127 5.58 21.47 1.07
N GLU A 128 4.80 20.41 0.89
CA GLU A 128 4.13 19.59 1.88
C GLU A 128 4.42 18.12 1.58
N LYS A 129 4.26 17.24 2.58
CA LYS A 129 4.43 15.80 2.40
C LYS A 129 3.52 15.28 1.28
N ASN A 130 4.13 14.66 0.27
CA ASN A 130 3.41 14.13 -0.90
C ASN A 130 2.68 12.84 -0.54
N LYS A 131 1.70 12.93 0.35
CA LYS A 131 0.78 11.85 0.74
C LYS A 131 -0.65 12.38 0.79
N MET A 132 -1.60 11.55 0.43
CA MET A 132 -3.03 11.87 0.51
C MET A 132 -3.86 10.64 0.83
N ILE A 133 -5.00 10.84 1.47
CA ILE A 133 -6.09 9.88 1.55
C ILE A 133 -7.27 10.44 0.77
N ARG A 134 -7.87 9.59 -0.06
CA ARG A 134 -9.15 9.84 -0.67
C ARG A 134 -10.13 8.81 -0.13
N LEU A 135 -11.15 9.30 0.54
CA LEU A 135 -12.19 8.50 1.18
C LEU A 135 -13.48 8.65 0.39
N ASN A 136 -14.02 7.55 -0.08
CA ASN A 136 -15.34 7.49 -0.70
C ASN A 136 -16.41 7.25 0.37
N GLY A 137 -17.65 7.74 0.13
CA GLY A 137 -18.73 7.63 1.10
C GLY A 137 -19.12 6.20 1.45
N ASP A 138 -18.78 5.22 0.63
CA ASP A 138 -19.00 3.79 0.86
C ASP A 138 -17.87 3.10 1.66
N GLY A 139 -16.89 3.85 2.14
CA GLY A 139 -15.77 3.35 2.93
C GLY A 139 -14.59 2.83 2.11
N GLU A 140 -14.60 2.97 0.77
CA GLU A 140 -13.41 2.72 -0.05
C GLU A 140 -12.37 3.82 0.17
N ILE A 141 -11.12 3.43 0.39
CA ILE A 141 -9.99 4.32 0.68
C ILE A 141 -8.93 4.16 -0.40
N LEU A 142 -8.43 5.27 -0.88
CA LEU A 142 -7.19 5.36 -1.65
C LEU A 142 -6.15 6.13 -0.83
N TYR A 143 -5.05 5.49 -0.51
CA TYR A 143 -3.87 6.13 0.07
C TYR A 143 -2.79 6.23 -0.99
N GLY A 144 -2.44 7.44 -1.37
CA GLY A 144 -1.43 7.75 -2.36
C GLY A 144 -0.24 8.47 -1.76
N MET A 145 0.98 8.07 -2.17
CA MET A 145 2.21 8.75 -1.78
C MET A 145 3.22 8.78 -2.92
N ARG A 146 4.08 9.80 -2.93
CA ARG A 146 5.20 9.91 -3.86
C ARG A 146 6.51 9.85 -3.10
N PHE A 147 7.39 8.93 -3.48
CA PHE A 147 8.70 8.79 -2.86
C PHE A 147 9.76 8.34 -3.88
N THR A 148 11.01 8.53 -3.53
CA THR A 148 12.16 8.01 -4.26
C THR A 148 12.81 6.92 -3.43
N SER A 149 13.13 5.80 -4.08
CA SER A 149 13.79 4.66 -3.43
C SER A 149 14.95 4.16 -4.27
N THR A 150 16.04 3.83 -3.61
CA THR A 150 17.19 3.10 -4.17
C THR A 150 17.02 1.62 -3.79
N LEU A 151 16.83 0.79 -4.80
CA LEU A 151 16.53 -0.64 -4.64
C LEU A 151 17.73 -1.49 -5.04
N ALA A 152 18.02 -2.53 -4.25
CA ALA A 152 19.06 -3.49 -4.57
C ALA A 152 18.66 -4.32 -5.81
N CYS A 153 19.61 -4.49 -6.72
CA CYS A 153 19.47 -5.34 -7.87
C CYS A 153 20.80 -6.05 -8.16
N MET A 154 20.84 -7.36 -7.93
CA MET A 154 22.02 -8.16 -8.25
C MET A 154 22.15 -8.32 -9.76
N MET A 155 23.17 -7.70 -10.33
CA MET A 155 23.42 -7.64 -11.77
C MET A 155 24.46 -8.66 -12.20
N ASP A 156 24.22 -9.35 -13.32
CA ASP A 156 25.21 -10.21 -13.96
C ASP A 156 25.99 -9.44 -15.04
N LEU A 157 27.18 -8.97 -14.69
CA LEU A 157 28.00 -8.10 -15.54
C LEU A 157 28.95 -8.85 -16.50
N ARG A 158 28.83 -10.18 -16.61
CA ARG A 158 29.73 -10.99 -17.49
C ARG A 158 29.68 -10.60 -18.95
N ARG A 159 28.59 -9.98 -19.40
CA ARG A 159 28.40 -9.55 -20.79
C ARG A 159 28.34 -8.02 -20.94
N TYR A 160 28.71 -7.30 -19.88
CA TYR A 160 28.75 -5.84 -19.91
C TYR A 160 29.63 -5.34 -21.07
N PRO A 161 29.22 -4.31 -21.84
CA PRO A 161 28.00 -3.49 -21.67
C PRO A 161 26.78 -3.97 -22.49
N LEU A 162 26.80 -5.17 -23.05
CA LEU A 162 25.70 -5.74 -23.88
C LEU A 162 24.88 -6.78 -23.08
N ASP A 163 24.69 -6.52 -21.83
CA ASP A 163 23.98 -7.38 -20.88
C ASP A 163 22.49 -7.03 -20.75
N ARG A 164 21.74 -7.98 -20.19
CA ARG A 164 20.36 -7.78 -19.76
C ARG A 164 20.29 -8.00 -18.27
N GLN A 165 19.69 -7.05 -17.57
CA GLN A 165 19.49 -7.13 -16.13
C GLN A 165 18.01 -7.31 -15.80
N ASN A 166 17.75 -8.01 -14.72
CA ASN A 166 16.41 -8.25 -14.22
C ASN A 166 16.33 -7.76 -12.77
N CYS A 167 15.77 -6.57 -12.59
CA CYS A 167 15.64 -5.91 -11.32
C CYS A 167 14.19 -5.95 -10.84
N THR A 168 13.98 -5.99 -9.53
CA THR A 168 12.67 -6.14 -8.93
C THR A 168 12.34 -4.98 -8.01
N VAL A 169 11.08 -4.59 -7.98
CA VAL A 169 10.45 -3.82 -6.89
C VAL A 169 9.68 -4.82 -6.04
N GLU A 170 10.04 -4.98 -4.79
CA GLU A 170 9.40 -5.92 -3.87
C GLU A 170 8.56 -5.14 -2.87
N VAL A 171 7.30 -5.57 -2.68
CA VAL A 171 6.33 -4.91 -1.79
C VAL A 171 5.79 -5.93 -0.81
N GLU A 172 5.86 -5.62 0.48
CA GLU A 172 5.47 -6.52 1.56
C GLU A 172 4.86 -5.73 2.72
N SER A 173 4.02 -6.38 3.53
CA SER A 173 3.62 -5.87 4.84
C SER A 173 4.67 -6.25 5.89
N TYR A 174 5.05 -5.32 6.76
CA TYR A 174 6.06 -5.57 7.79
C TYR A 174 5.54 -6.43 8.94
N GLY A 175 4.37 -6.12 9.48
CA GLY A 175 3.82 -6.75 10.69
C GLY A 175 2.65 -7.71 10.46
N TYR A 176 1.89 -7.52 9.38
CA TYR A 176 0.71 -8.34 9.12
C TYR A 176 1.04 -9.64 8.38
N THR A 177 0.33 -10.69 8.75
CA THR A 177 0.38 -11.98 8.06
C THR A 177 -0.71 -12.08 7.00
N GLN A 178 -0.70 -13.15 6.20
CA GLN A 178 -1.79 -13.43 5.23
C GLN A 178 -3.17 -13.62 5.87
N ALA A 179 -3.21 -13.98 7.15
CA ALA A 179 -4.47 -14.07 7.89
C ALA A 179 -5.05 -12.68 8.20
N ASP A 180 -4.22 -11.64 8.16
CA ASP A 180 -4.60 -10.26 8.50
C ASP A 180 -4.79 -9.41 7.27
N VAL A 181 -3.80 -9.41 6.35
CA VAL A 181 -3.77 -8.59 5.14
C VAL A 181 -3.29 -9.41 3.96
N ILE A 182 -4.05 -9.37 2.88
CA ILE A 182 -3.67 -9.94 1.59
C ILE A 182 -3.41 -8.80 0.63
N MET A 183 -2.15 -8.62 0.24
CA MET A 183 -1.75 -7.69 -0.80
C MET A 183 -1.97 -8.33 -2.17
N ARG A 184 -2.35 -7.53 -3.15
CA ARG A 184 -2.50 -7.99 -4.53
C ARG A 184 -2.36 -6.82 -5.51
N TRP A 185 -1.89 -7.10 -6.70
CA TRP A 185 -1.92 -6.15 -7.79
C TRP A 185 -3.36 -5.87 -8.21
N LYS A 186 -3.82 -4.62 -8.15
CA LYS A 186 -5.20 -4.20 -8.41
C LYS A 186 -5.75 -4.72 -9.73
N ASN A 187 -4.94 -4.63 -10.79
CA ASN A 187 -5.27 -5.00 -12.16
C ASN A 187 -4.21 -5.96 -12.75
N GLY A 188 -3.58 -6.81 -11.91
CA GLY A 188 -2.47 -7.65 -12.32
C GLY A 188 -1.37 -6.80 -12.96
N ARG A 189 -0.87 -7.20 -14.13
CA ARG A 189 0.19 -6.48 -14.85
C ARG A 189 -0.16 -5.02 -15.17
N ALA A 190 -1.42 -4.70 -15.41
CA ALA A 190 -1.87 -3.32 -15.67
C ALA A 190 -1.86 -2.41 -14.42
N SER A 191 -1.43 -2.91 -13.26
CA SER A 191 -1.23 -2.09 -12.06
C SER A 191 0.04 -1.24 -12.11
N ILE A 192 0.92 -1.50 -13.08
CA ILE A 192 2.12 -0.69 -13.30
C ILE A 192 1.83 0.31 -14.41
N LEU A 193 1.85 1.58 -14.07
CA LEU A 193 1.46 2.66 -14.95
C LEU A 193 2.67 3.49 -15.39
N ASP A 194 2.56 4.06 -16.58
CA ASP A 194 3.49 5.05 -17.15
C ASP A 194 4.94 4.52 -17.40
N LEU A 195 5.13 3.20 -17.39
CA LEU A 195 6.44 2.61 -17.69
C LEU A 195 6.96 2.97 -19.08
N ASP A 196 6.06 3.10 -20.05
CA ASP A 196 6.35 3.49 -21.44
C ASP A 196 6.80 4.95 -21.59
N LYS A 197 6.49 5.78 -20.58
CA LYS A 197 6.86 7.21 -20.57
C LYS A 197 8.23 7.46 -20.00
N VAL A 198 8.79 6.48 -19.28
CA VAL A 198 10.07 6.62 -18.63
C VAL A 198 11.21 6.35 -19.60
N GLN A 199 12.15 7.27 -19.67
CA GLN A 199 13.34 7.18 -20.52
C GLN A 199 14.57 6.89 -19.67
N LEU A 200 15.35 5.89 -20.10
CA LEU A 200 16.64 5.54 -19.52
C LEU A 200 17.75 5.93 -20.51
N PRO A 201 18.74 6.76 -20.09
CA PRO A 201 19.77 7.24 -21.04
C PRO A 201 20.62 6.14 -21.67
N GLN A 202 20.88 5.07 -20.94
CA GLN A 202 21.80 3.99 -21.35
C GLN A 202 21.13 2.62 -21.44
N PHE A 203 19.84 2.51 -21.11
CA PHE A 203 19.12 1.26 -21.05
C PHE A 203 17.78 1.35 -21.78
N THR A 204 17.28 0.21 -22.22
CA THR A 204 15.93 0.10 -22.78
C THR A 204 15.16 -0.93 -21.96
N ILE A 205 13.98 -0.58 -21.50
CA ILE A 205 13.09 -1.54 -20.82
C ILE A 205 12.55 -2.50 -21.89
N THR A 206 12.90 -3.77 -21.76
CA THR A 206 12.49 -4.80 -22.71
C THR A 206 11.19 -5.48 -22.33
N GLY A 207 10.76 -5.35 -21.09
CA GLY A 207 9.52 -5.90 -20.56
C GLY A 207 9.46 -5.82 -19.04
N TYR A 208 8.31 -6.13 -18.49
CA TYR A 208 8.05 -6.24 -17.06
C TYR A 208 6.99 -7.29 -16.81
N ASP A 209 6.90 -7.78 -15.59
CA ASP A 209 5.85 -8.69 -15.16
C ASP A 209 5.57 -8.51 -13.66
N THR A 210 4.34 -8.79 -13.24
CA THR A 210 3.91 -8.75 -11.84
C THR A 210 3.74 -10.16 -11.30
N ILE A 211 4.34 -10.46 -10.18
CA ILE A 211 4.31 -11.78 -9.55
C ILE A 211 3.86 -11.63 -8.11
N SER A 212 2.91 -12.47 -7.70
CA SER A 212 2.47 -12.60 -6.32
C SER A 212 2.86 -13.96 -5.80
N TYR A 213 3.50 -14.02 -4.64
CA TYR A 213 3.82 -15.29 -3.98
C TYR A 213 3.80 -15.14 -2.46
N SER A 214 3.71 -16.26 -1.76
CA SER A 214 3.75 -16.27 -0.31
C SER A 214 5.00 -16.95 0.20
N ILE A 215 5.58 -16.41 1.26
CA ILE A 215 6.67 -17.04 1.98
C ILE A 215 6.23 -17.45 3.38
N HIS A 216 6.79 -18.57 3.84
CA HIS A 216 6.65 -19.02 5.22
C HIS A 216 7.81 -18.51 6.04
N LEU A 217 7.51 -17.66 7.00
CA LEU A 217 8.46 -17.19 8.01
C LEU A 217 8.14 -17.83 9.35
N ALA A 218 9.07 -17.80 10.29
CA ALA A 218 8.83 -18.27 11.65
C ALA A 218 7.69 -17.50 12.35
N THR A 219 7.41 -16.28 11.92
CA THR A 219 6.34 -15.40 12.42
C THR A 219 5.00 -15.58 11.69
N GLY A 220 4.92 -16.47 10.69
CA GLY A 220 3.71 -16.71 9.89
C GLY A 220 3.94 -16.62 8.40
N LYS A 221 2.86 -16.80 7.61
CA LYS A 221 2.89 -16.61 6.16
C LYS A 221 2.73 -15.14 5.83
N ARG A 222 3.62 -14.61 4.98
CA ARG A 222 3.51 -13.27 4.41
C ARG A 222 3.29 -13.32 2.91
N TRP A 223 2.62 -12.32 2.40
CA TRP A 223 2.40 -12.13 0.97
C TRP A 223 3.44 -11.16 0.44
N ILE A 224 4.09 -11.51 -0.67
CA ILE A 224 5.05 -10.66 -1.35
C ILE A 224 4.53 -10.40 -2.75
N GLU A 225 4.42 -9.14 -3.10
CA GLU A 225 4.22 -8.68 -4.46
C GLU A 225 5.56 -8.29 -5.05
N ARG A 226 5.88 -8.83 -6.22
CA ARG A 226 7.13 -8.55 -6.93
C ARG A 226 6.86 -8.18 -8.36
N GLU A 227 7.53 -7.16 -8.83
CA GLU A 227 7.65 -6.80 -10.23
C GLU A 227 9.02 -7.24 -10.75
N LYS A 228 9.07 -7.74 -12.00
CA LYS A 228 10.31 -8.08 -12.73
C LYS A 228 10.43 -7.26 -13.98
#